data_077467f577ab61f8dbb49ba35ad4aae1
#
_entry.id   077467f577ab61f8dbb49ba35ad4aae1
#
_cell.length_a   1.000
_cell.length_b   1.000
_cell.length_c   1.000
_cell.angle_alpha   90.00
_cell.angle_beta   90.00
_cell.angle_gamma   90.00
#
_symmetry.space_group_name_H-M   'P 1'
#
loop_
_entity.id
_entity.type
_entity.pdbx_description
1 polymer ?
#
loop_
_entity_poly.entity_id
_entity_poly.type
_entity_poly.pdbx_seq_one_letter_code
_entity_poly.pdbx_strand_id
1 'polypeptide(L)'
;LTGIQEAKELMGAMMDAPAENIVMYGNASLTLMFDTVSRAWTHGVCGSTPWCKLDKVKFLCPVPGYDRHFAITQYFGIEMINIPMTADGPDMDLVEKYVNNDETVKGIWCVPLYSNPSGQSYSDETVKRFANLKPAAKDFRIIWDNAYCVHHLHPDHPDHILDILSECAKAGNPDMVYKIGSTAKITFPGSAISAIATSKANIEDMKKQMNVQFISHDKINQLRHVRFFKDINGLKAQMAKHAEILRPKFEAVDEILNKELGGLEIGKWTKPNGGYFVSFDSLDGCAKAIVAKCKEAGVVMTGAGATYPYGKDPHDSNIRIAPSFPSLDDLRQAA
;
A
#
# COMPACT_ATOMS: atom_id res chain seq x y z
N LEU A 1 21.19 10.84 -10.40
CA LEU A 1 20.73 9.53 -9.94
C LEU A 1 19.38 9.61 -9.21
N THR A 2 19.27 10.47 -8.19
CA THR A 2 18.12 10.52 -7.26
C THR A 2 16.96 11.42 -7.71
N GLY A 3 16.98 11.97 -8.92
CA GLY A 3 15.94 12.84 -9.46
C GLY A 3 16.26 14.33 -9.40
N ILE A 4 15.35 15.15 -9.96
CA ILE A 4 15.46 16.61 -9.88
C ILE A 4 14.92 17.10 -8.54
N GLN A 5 15.44 18.23 -8.07
CA GLN A 5 15.14 18.76 -6.73
C GLN A 5 13.65 19.10 -6.57
N GLU A 6 13.08 19.75 -7.57
CA GLU A 6 11.67 20.17 -7.57
C GLU A 6 10.70 18.96 -7.49
N ALA A 7 11.05 17.84 -8.14
CA ALA A 7 10.24 16.63 -8.05
C ALA A 7 10.36 15.97 -6.67
N LYS A 8 11.54 16.03 -6.05
CA LYS A 8 11.74 15.55 -4.67
C LYS A 8 10.94 16.38 -3.67
N GLU A 9 10.89 17.70 -3.86
CA GLU A 9 10.07 18.62 -3.04
C GLU A 9 8.58 18.30 -3.18
N LEU A 10 8.10 18.13 -4.41
CA LEU A 10 6.69 17.78 -4.69
C LEU A 10 6.31 16.43 -4.06
N MET A 11 7.12 15.39 -4.30
CA MET A 11 6.85 14.07 -3.74
C MET A 11 7.06 14.03 -2.23
N GLY A 12 8.02 14.79 -1.72
CA GLY A 12 8.23 14.96 -0.28
C GLY A 12 7.01 15.57 0.40
N ALA A 13 6.47 16.63 -0.18
CA ALA A 13 5.23 17.26 0.32
C ALA A 13 4.00 16.33 0.25
N MET A 14 3.93 15.46 -0.78
CA MET A 14 2.86 14.46 -0.90
C MET A 14 3.02 13.32 0.14
N MET A 15 4.24 12.99 0.51
CA MET A 15 4.58 11.84 1.34
C MET A 15 4.94 12.21 2.78
N ASP A 16 4.81 13.47 3.17
CA ASP A 16 5.26 13.99 4.48
C ASP A 16 6.70 13.57 4.79
N ALA A 17 7.63 13.96 3.90
CA ALA A 17 9.05 13.67 4.06
C ALA A 17 9.90 14.82 3.49
N PRO A 18 11.04 15.17 4.11
CA PRO A 18 11.94 16.18 3.57
C PRO A 18 12.57 15.72 2.25
N ALA A 19 12.82 16.66 1.34
CA ALA A 19 13.30 16.37 -0.01
C ALA A 19 14.64 15.61 -0.04
N GLU A 20 15.51 15.82 0.95
CA GLU A 20 16.79 15.11 1.11
C GLU A 20 16.60 13.62 1.40
N ASN A 21 15.46 13.22 1.95
CA ASN A 21 15.11 11.82 2.21
C ASN A 21 14.36 11.16 1.05
N ILE A 22 14.15 11.88 -0.05
CA ILE A 22 13.43 11.40 -1.25
C ILE A 22 14.41 10.93 -2.31
N VAL A 23 14.17 9.74 -2.84
CA VAL A 23 14.77 9.24 -4.07
C VAL A 23 13.66 9.05 -5.10
N MET A 24 13.73 9.81 -6.19
CA MET A 24 12.84 9.63 -7.33
C MET A 24 13.18 8.33 -8.05
N TYR A 25 12.15 7.65 -8.48
CA TYR A 25 12.28 6.38 -9.18
C TYR A 25 11.55 6.40 -10.53
N GLY A 26 11.25 5.24 -11.11
CA GLY A 26 10.51 5.11 -12.36
C GLY A 26 9.05 5.55 -12.26
N ASN A 27 8.20 4.90 -13.01
CA ASN A 27 6.79 5.29 -13.18
C ASN A 27 5.80 4.59 -12.22
N ALA A 28 6.27 3.61 -11.44
CA ALA A 28 5.36 2.81 -10.61
C ALA A 28 5.97 2.44 -9.26
N SER A 29 5.20 2.59 -8.18
CA SER A 29 5.57 2.13 -6.85
C SER A 29 5.82 0.62 -6.80
N LEU A 30 5.07 -0.17 -7.57
CA LEU A 30 5.24 -1.63 -7.63
C LEU A 30 6.63 -2.05 -8.09
N THR A 31 7.16 -1.43 -9.16
CA THR A 31 8.53 -1.67 -9.63
C THR A 31 9.54 -1.33 -8.53
N LEU A 32 9.35 -0.21 -7.84
CA LEU A 32 10.25 0.22 -6.77
C LEU A 32 10.19 -0.76 -5.58
N MET A 33 9.02 -1.27 -5.22
CA MET A 33 8.85 -2.31 -4.19
C MET A 33 9.53 -3.62 -4.59
N PHE A 34 9.35 -4.05 -5.84
CA PHE A 34 10.04 -5.23 -6.38
C PHE A 34 11.56 -5.07 -6.31
N ASP A 35 12.10 -3.94 -6.78
CA ASP A 35 13.53 -3.66 -6.74
C ASP A 35 14.07 -3.59 -5.31
N THR A 36 13.28 -3.07 -4.37
CA THR A 36 13.66 -3.00 -2.95
C THR A 36 13.85 -4.41 -2.37
N VAL A 37 12.88 -5.31 -2.62
CA VAL A 37 12.99 -6.71 -2.18
C VAL A 37 14.10 -7.44 -2.95
N SER A 38 14.23 -7.21 -4.25
CA SER A 38 15.28 -7.81 -5.09
C SER A 38 16.70 -7.43 -4.60
N ARG A 39 16.90 -6.17 -4.23
CA ARG A 39 18.18 -5.71 -3.66
C ARG A 39 18.48 -6.40 -2.33
N ALA A 40 17.52 -6.46 -1.44
CA ALA A 40 17.68 -7.16 -0.17
C ALA A 40 17.96 -8.66 -0.38
N TRP A 41 17.27 -9.28 -1.33
CA TRP A 41 17.46 -10.68 -1.69
C TRP A 41 18.86 -10.97 -2.21
N THR A 42 19.37 -10.13 -3.11
CA THR A 42 20.66 -10.38 -3.79
C THR A 42 21.88 -9.80 -3.07
N HIS A 43 21.73 -8.70 -2.32
CA HIS A 43 22.85 -7.94 -1.75
C HIS A 43 22.70 -7.65 -0.24
N GLY A 44 21.58 -8.00 0.38
CA GLY A 44 21.28 -7.65 1.77
C GLY A 44 20.83 -6.21 1.93
N VAL A 45 20.67 -5.77 3.16
CA VAL A 45 20.24 -4.43 3.55
C VAL A 45 21.29 -3.82 4.45
N CYS A 46 21.86 -2.67 4.05
CA CYS A 46 22.87 -1.95 4.83
C CYS A 46 24.05 -2.84 5.30
N GLY A 47 24.52 -3.72 4.42
CA GLY A 47 25.66 -4.62 4.71
C GLY A 47 25.28 -5.92 5.43
N SER A 48 24.00 -6.22 5.61
CA SER A 48 23.56 -7.52 6.10
C SER A 48 23.81 -8.65 5.08
N THR A 49 23.70 -9.89 5.53
CA THR A 49 23.75 -11.05 4.64
C THR A 49 22.64 -10.96 3.60
N PRO A 50 22.93 -11.17 2.30
CA PRO A 50 21.89 -11.29 1.27
C PRO A 50 20.84 -12.33 1.67
N TRP A 51 19.57 -11.98 1.53
CA TRP A 51 18.49 -12.87 1.98
C TRP A 51 18.47 -14.21 1.25
N CYS A 52 18.92 -14.25 -0.01
CA CYS A 52 19.07 -15.49 -0.77
C CYS A 52 20.10 -16.49 -0.19
N LYS A 53 20.94 -16.06 0.76
CA LYS A 53 21.94 -16.89 1.45
C LYS A 53 21.47 -17.34 2.85
N LEU A 54 20.29 -16.92 3.27
CA LEU A 54 19.70 -17.33 4.53
C LEU A 54 18.84 -18.59 4.32
N ASP A 55 18.84 -19.46 5.30
CA ASP A 55 18.03 -20.69 5.24
C ASP A 55 16.53 -20.40 5.20
N LYS A 56 16.11 -19.29 5.82
CA LYS A 56 14.71 -18.90 5.91
C LYS A 56 14.54 -17.39 5.95
N VAL A 57 13.58 -16.90 5.17
CA VAL A 57 13.13 -15.50 5.17
C VAL A 57 11.60 -15.48 5.24
N LYS A 58 11.07 -14.64 6.11
CA LYS A 58 9.63 -14.47 6.30
C LYS A 58 9.22 -13.02 6.15
N PHE A 59 8.04 -12.80 5.60
CA PHE A 59 7.34 -11.51 5.59
C PHE A 59 6.00 -11.61 6.29
N LEU A 60 5.68 -10.61 7.07
CA LEU A 60 4.35 -10.42 7.62
C LEU A 60 3.45 -9.77 6.57
N CYS A 61 2.27 -10.34 6.41
CA CYS A 61 1.31 -9.95 5.39
C CYS A 61 -0.03 -9.62 6.06
N PRO A 62 -0.35 -8.34 6.33
CA PRO A 62 -1.67 -7.93 6.76
C PRO A 62 -2.74 -8.39 5.76
N VAL A 63 -3.79 -9.06 6.27
CA VAL A 63 -4.85 -9.67 5.47
C VAL A 63 -6.24 -9.28 5.97
N PRO A 64 -7.20 -9.03 5.06
CA PRO A 64 -7.03 -9.01 3.60
C PRO A 64 -6.09 -7.89 3.14
N GLY A 65 -5.31 -8.12 2.08
CA GLY A 65 -4.26 -7.20 1.64
C GLY A 65 -4.10 -7.14 0.12
N TYR A 66 -3.02 -6.48 -0.33
CA TYR A 66 -2.78 -6.24 -1.75
C TYR A 66 -2.06 -7.42 -2.41
N ASP A 67 -2.72 -8.04 -3.37
CA ASP A 67 -2.26 -9.24 -4.09
C ASP A 67 -0.87 -9.09 -4.73
N ARG A 68 -0.50 -7.88 -5.19
CA ARG A 68 0.82 -7.65 -5.81
C ARG A 68 1.97 -7.68 -4.79
N HIS A 69 1.75 -7.26 -3.56
CA HIS A 69 2.71 -7.42 -2.47
C HIS A 69 3.01 -8.91 -2.24
N PHE A 70 1.96 -9.71 -2.17
CA PHE A 70 2.09 -11.15 -1.98
C PHE A 70 2.77 -11.83 -3.16
N ALA A 71 2.47 -11.38 -4.40
CA ALA A 71 3.11 -11.89 -5.60
C ALA A 71 4.63 -11.63 -5.61
N ILE A 72 5.08 -10.44 -5.20
CA ILE A 72 6.51 -10.14 -5.05
C ILE A 72 7.15 -11.09 -4.04
N THR A 73 6.53 -11.23 -2.86
CA THR A 73 7.04 -12.07 -1.78
C THR A 73 7.15 -13.53 -2.21
N GLN A 74 6.10 -14.04 -2.86
CA GLN A 74 6.06 -15.40 -3.39
C GLN A 74 7.11 -15.63 -4.49
N TYR A 75 7.33 -14.65 -5.36
CA TYR A 75 8.31 -14.74 -6.45
C TYR A 75 9.74 -14.98 -5.93
N PHE A 76 10.11 -14.36 -4.81
CA PHE A 76 11.41 -14.58 -4.18
C PHE A 76 11.44 -15.79 -3.23
N GLY A 77 10.37 -16.58 -3.14
CA GLY A 77 10.32 -17.75 -2.24
C GLY A 77 10.30 -17.39 -0.76
N ILE A 78 9.93 -16.17 -0.41
CA ILE A 78 9.83 -15.67 0.96
C ILE A 78 8.53 -16.24 1.57
N GLU A 79 8.61 -16.83 2.75
CA GLU A 79 7.45 -17.35 3.49
C GLU A 79 6.56 -16.19 3.94
N MET A 80 5.27 -16.30 3.71
CA MET A 80 4.29 -15.28 4.08
C MET A 80 3.49 -15.70 5.31
N ILE A 81 3.41 -14.82 6.30
CA ILE A 81 2.65 -15.01 7.53
C ILE A 81 1.46 -14.05 7.52
N ASN A 82 0.25 -14.58 7.58
CA ASN A 82 -0.95 -13.79 7.69
C ASN A 82 -1.02 -13.04 9.03
N ILE A 83 -1.26 -11.75 8.98
CA ILE A 83 -1.55 -10.90 10.13
C ILE A 83 -2.97 -10.35 9.95
N PRO A 84 -3.93 -10.70 10.80
CA PRO A 84 -5.29 -10.17 10.68
C PRO A 84 -5.32 -8.64 10.76
N MET A 85 -6.16 -8.00 9.95
CA MET A 85 -6.48 -6.59 10.08
C MET A 85 -7.54 -6.39 11.17
N THR A 86 -7.37 -5.34 11.97
CA THR A 86 -8.32 -4.83 12.96
C THR A 86 -8.89 -3.50 12.49
N ALA A 87 -9.79 -2.89 13.28
CA ALA A 87 -10.30 -1.54 12.99
C ALA A 87 -9.19 -0.46 12.94
N ASP A 88 -8.08 -0.66 13.65
CA ASP A 88 -6.98 0.29 13.83
C ASP A 88 -5.77 0.01 12.93
N GLY A 89 -5.80 -1.04 12.12
CA GLY A 89 -4.69 -1.52 11.32
C GLY A 89 -4.41 -3.00 11.56
N PRO A 90 -3.20 -3.51 11.26
CA PRO A 90 -2.85 -4.90 11.54
C PRO A 90 -2.84 -5.21 13.04
N ASP A 91 -3.09 -6.46 13.41
CA ASP A 91 -2.94 -6.94 14.79
C ASP A 91 -1.49 -6.75 15.24
N MET A 92 -1.27 -5.66 16.00
CA MET A 92 0.06 -5.27 16.45
C MET A 92 0.64 -6.20 17.52
N ASP A 93 -0.19 -6.93 18.27
CA ASP A 93 0.30 -7.92 19.24
C ASP A 93 1.00 -9.07 18.51
N LEU A 94 0.43 -9.52 17.38
CA LEU A 94 1.05 -10.50 16.51
C LEU A 94 2.27 -9.95 15.79
N VAL A 95 2.21 -8.72 15.28
CA VAL A 95 3.36 -8.07 14.62
C VAL A 95 4.54 -8.00 15.58
N GLU A 96 4.35 -7.47 16.79
CA GLU A 96 5.39 -7.37 17.82
C GLU A 96 5.94 -8.72 18.21
N LYS A 97 5.05 -9.71 18.40
CA LYS A 97 5.45 -11.09 18.73
C LYS A 97 6.42 -11.67 17.69
N TYR A 98 6.10 -11.54 16.41
CA TYR A 98 6.97 -12.06 15.34
C TYR A 98 8.24 -11.22 15.17
N VAL A 99 8.10 -9.91 15.02
CA VAL A 99 9.23 -9.01 14.70
C VAL A 99 10.26 -8.99 15.82
N ASN A 100 9.83 -8.96 17.07
CA ASN A 100 10.73 -8.80 18.20
C ASN A 100 11.42 -10.13 18.63
N ASN A 101 10.93 -11.28 18.15
CA ASN A 101 11.43 -12.57 18.63
C ASN A 101 11.90 -13.52 17.51
N ASP A 102 11.68 -13.22 16.26
CA ASP A 102 12.05 -14.10 15.13
C ASP A 102 12.95 -13.37 14.14
N GLU A 103 14.24 -13.68 14.16
CA GLU A 103 15.25 -13.08 13.27
C GLU A 103 15.06 -13.43 11.78
N THR A 104 14.23 -14.43 11.48
CA THR A 104 13.90 -14.78 10.08
C THR A 104 12.85 -13.85 9.47
N VAL A 105 12.14 -13.06 10.29
CA VAL A 105 11.18 -12.06 9.83
C VAL A 105 11.95 -10.82 9.37
N LYS A 106 11.94 -10.59 8.06
CA LYS A 106 12.72 -9.53 7.40
C LYS A 106 11.88 -8.35 6.92
N GLY A 107 10.58 -8.50 6.85
CA GLY A 107 9.73 -7.41 6.40
C GLY A 107 8.26 -7.57 6.70
N ILE A 108 7.54 -6.48 6.52
CA ILE A 108 6.09 -6.39 6.59
C ILE A 108 5.59 -5.44 5.48
N TRP A 109 4.49 -5.83 4.84
CA TRP A 109 3.77 -4.96 3.91
C TRP A 109 2.73 -4.14 4.65
N CYS A 110 2.72 -2.82 4.43
CA CYS A 110 1.73 -1.92 5.01
C CYS A 110 1.11 -1.03 3.94
N VAL A 111 -0.22 -0.92 3.93
CA VAL A 111 -0.96 0.10 3.18
C VAL A 111 -1.73 0.93 4.22
N PRO A 112 -1.11 1.97 4.78
CA PRO A 112 -1.54 2.53 6.05
C PRO A 112 -2.75 3.46 5.97
N LEU A 113 -3.02 4.03 4.80
CA LEU A 113 -4.15 4.92 4.58
C LEU A 113 -5.04 4.34 3.49
N TYR A 114 -6.34 4.19 3.81
CA TYR A 114 -7.32 3.61 2.89
C TYR A 114 -6.86 2.26 2.31
N SER A 115 -6.48 1.35 3.18
CA SER A 115 -5.87 0.05 2.86
C SER A 115 -6.59 -0.69 1.73
N ASN A 116 -5.83 -1.39 0.90
CA ASN A 116 -6.38 -2.24 -0.15
C ASN A 116 -6.45 -3.71 0.35
N PRO A 117 -7.65 -4.33 0.46
CA PRO A 117 -8.97 -3.84 0.04
C PRO A 117 -9.79 -3.19 1.15
N SER A 118 -9.36 -3.23 2.40
CA SER A 118 -10.21 -2.95 3.57
C SER A 118 -10.71 -1.49 3.65
N GLY A 119 -10.04 -0.55 2.99
CA GLY A 119 -10.37 0.87 3.07
C GLY A 119 -10.06 1.52 4.42
N GLN A 120 -9.49 0.77 5.35
CA GLN A 120 -9.14 1.24 6.69
C GLN A 120 -7.88 2.10 6.66
N SER A 121 -7.81 3.03 7.62
CA SER A 121 -6.63 3.83 7.91
C SER A 121 -6.06 3.41 9.27
N TYR A 122 -4.74 3.33 9.39
CA TYR A 122 -4.09 2.96 10.65
C TYR A 122 -4.27 4.06 11.68
N SER A 123 -4.50 3.68 12.94
CA SER A 123 -4.57 4.63 14.05
C SER A 123 -3.19 5.18 14.42
N ASP A 124 -3.16 6.32 15.10
CA ASP A 124 -1.94 6.91 15.63
C ASP A 124 -1.20 5.95 16.57
N GLU A 125 -1.95 5.17 17.35
CA GLU A 125 -1.38 4.15 18.24
C GLU A 125 -0.69 3.05 17.46
N THR A 126 -1.31 2.57 16.37
CA THR A 126 -0.70 1.57 15.48
C THR A 126 0.61 2.08 14.89
N VAL A 127 0.65 3.35 14.43
CA VAL A 127 1.89 3.95 13.89
C VAL A 127 2.97 4.03 14.96
N LYS A 128 2.63 4.45 16.18
CA LYS A 128 3.57 4.50 17.32
C LYS A 128 4.09 3.11 17.68
N ARG A 129 3.23 2.10 17.69
CA ARG A 129 3.64 0.69 17.93
C ARG A 129 4.61 0.21 16.86
N PHE A 130 4.36 0.49 15.58
CA PHE A 130 5.34 0.22 14.51
C PHE A 130 6.68 0.91 14.76
N ALA A 131 6.67 2.18 15.13
CA ALA A 131 7.88 2.95 15.39
C ALA A 131 8.72 2.39 16.55
N ASN A 132 8.06 1.81 17.55
CA ASN A 132 8.68 1.27 18.76
C ASN A 132 9.02 -0.22 18.67
N LEU A 133 8.88 -0.87 17.51
CA LEU A 133 9.33 -2.24 17.30
C LEU A 133 10.81 -2.42 17.69
N LYS A 134 11.14 -3.58 18.19
CA LYS A 134 12.51 -3.99 18.55
C LYS A 134 12.90 -5.22 17.71
N PRO A 135 13.13 -5.05 16.41
CA PRO A 135 13.34 -6.20 15.53
C PRO A 135 14.49 -7.07 15.96
N ALA A 136 14.26 -8.38 16.07
CA ALA A 136 15.31 -9.38 16.26
C ALA A 136 16.27 -9.37 15.07
N ALA A 137 15.76 -9.13 13.86
CA ALA A 137 16.56 -8.98 12.65
C ALA A 137 16.97 -7.50 12.45
N LYS A 138 18.26 -7.22 12.42
CA LYS A 138 18.79 -5.84 12.17
C LYS A 138 18.42 -5.30 10.78
N ASP A 139 18.20 -6.19 9.84
CA ASP A 139 17.83 -5.91 8.45
C ASP A 139 16.33 -5.96 8.19
N PHE A 140 15.51 -6.03 9.25
CA PHE A 140 14.05 -5.91 9.14
C PHE A 140 13.66 -4.53 8.58
N ARG A 141 12.69 -4.52 7.65
CA ARG A 141 12.16 -3.29 7.06
C ARG A 141 10.64 -3.31 6.96
N ILE A 142 10.04 -2.16 7.24
CA ILE A 142 8.64 -1.89 6.99
C ILE A 142 8.53 -1.31 5.58
N ILE A 143 7.81 -1.99 4.70
CA ILE A 143 7.46 -1.47 3.37
C ILE A 143 6.13 -0.74 3.52
N TRP A 144 6.21 0.59 3.57
CA TRP A 144 5.09 1.48 3.82
C TRP A 144 4.57 2.01 2.48
N ASP A 145 3.62 1.27 1.87
CA ASP A 145 3.02 1.63 0.59
C ASP A 145 1.99 2.73 0.78
N ASN A 146 2.42 3.96 0.54
CA ASN A 146 1.64 5.17 0.69
C ASN A 146 0.80 5.49 -0.57
N ALA A 147 0.23 4.46 -1.19
CA ALA A 147 -0.45 4.54 -2.48
C ALA A 147 -1.67 5.47 -2.48
N TYR A 148 -2.30 5.67 -1.33
CA TYR A 148 -3.56 6.41 -1.21
C TYR A 148 -3.46 7.66 -0.34
N CYS A 149 -2.26 8.18 -0.09
CA CYS A 149 -2.01 9.30 0.84
C CYS A 149 -2.78 10.60 0.53
N VAL A 150 -3.29 10.76 -0.70
CA VAL A 150 -4.06 11.94 -1.14
C VAL A 150 -5.41 11.55 -1.79
N HIS A 151 -5.84 10.30 -1.60
CA HIS A 151 -7.04 9.75 -2.27
C HIS A 151 -8.27 9.82 -1.37
N HIS A 152 -8.55 10.98 -0.82
CA HIS A 152 -9.72 11.23 0.03
C HIS A 152 -10.99 11.30 -0.82
N LEU A 153 -12.06 10.60 -0.42
CA LEU A 153 -13.40 10.79 -1.01
C LEU A 153 -14.06 12.07 -0.46
N HIS A 154 -13.69 12.46 0.75
CA HIS A 154 -14.17 13.66 1.43
C HIS A 154 -12.97 14.55 1.80
N PRO A 155 -12.49 15.41 0.87
CA PRO A 155 -11.30 16.26 1.12
C PRO A 155 -11.43 17.20 2.31
N ASP A 156 -12.66 17.55 2.71
CA ASP A 156 -12.94 18.40 3.88
C ASP A 156 -12.79 17.67 5.21
N HIS A 157 -12.85 16.33 5.17
CA HIS A 157 -12.76 15.46 6.35
C HIS A 157 -11.89 14.23 6.04
N PRO A 158 -10.61 14.44 5.63
CA PRO A 158 -9.71 13.34 5.30
C PRO A 158 -9.34 12.55 6.54
N ASP A 159 -9.11 11.25 6.36
CA ASP A 159 -8.42 10.48 7.39
C ASP A 159 -7.01 11.03 7.56
N HIS A 160 -6.54 11.01 8.78
CA HIS A 160 -5.19 11.44 9.16
C HIS A 160 -4.37 10.23 9.60
N ILE A 161 -3.07 10.30 9.37
CA ILE A 161 -2.10 9.32 9.84
C ILE A 161 -0.82 10.03 10.28
N LEU A 162 -0.23 9.59 11.39
CA LEU A 162 1.08 10.09 11.81
C LEU A 162 2.17 9.75 10.78
N ASP A 163 3.17 10.61 10.65
CA ASP A 163 4.32 10.31 9.83
C ASP A 163 5.21 9.25 10.48
N ILE A 164 5.22 8.06 9.90
CA ILE A 164 5.98 6.90 10.39
C ILE A 164 7.50 7.18 10.42
N LEU A 165 8.04 7.96 9.48
CA LEU A 165 9.48 8.26 9.45
C LEU A 165 9.88 9.09 10.67
N SER A 166 9.09 10.11 11.00
CA SER A 166 9.31 10.94 12.19
C SER A 166 9.14 10.14 13.47
N GLU A 167 8.11 9.30 13.56
CA GLU A 167 7.88 8.46 14.74
C GLU A 167 9.01 7.44 14.93
N CYS A 168 9.49 6.80 13.87
CA CYS A 168 10.64 5.89 13.92
C CYS A 168 11.92 6.63 14.34
N ALA A 169 12.15 7.84 13.84
CA ALA A 169 13.31 8.64 14.25
C ALA A 169 13.27 8.98 15.75
N LYS A 170 12.10 9.38 16.29
CA LYS A 170 11.88 9.63 17.71
C LYS A 170 12.12 8.38 18.57
N ALA A 171 11.72 7.21 18.07
CA ALA A 171 11.90 5.92 18.74
C ALA A 171 13.32 5.33 18.62
N GLY A 172 14.23 5.99 17.89
CA GLY A 172 15.60 5.49 17.67
C GLY A 172 15.75 4.46 16.58
N ASN A 173 14.74 4.31 15.71
CA ASN A 173 14.67 3.35 14.61
C ASN A 173 14.61 4.04 13.21
N PRO A 174 15.49 5.03 12.90
CA PRO A 174 15.34 5.85 11.69
C PRO A 174 15.45 5.06 10.38
N ASP A 175 16.09 3.90 10.40
CA ASP A 175 16.39 3.11 9.19
C ASP A 175 15.31 2.03 8.90
N MET A 176 14.29 1.92 9.75
CA MET A 176 13.38 0.77 9.70
C MET A 176 12.36 0.84 8.55
N VAL A 177 12.15 2.01 7.92
CA VAL A 177 11.04 2.24 6.99
C VAL A 177 11.50 2.57 5.58
N TYR A 178 10.84 1.94 4.61
CA TYR A 178 10.78 2.34 3.21
C TYR A 178 9.36 2.85 2.89
N LYS A 179 9.17 4.17 2.88
CA LYS A 179 7.90 4.82 2.57
C LYS A 179 7.83 5.09 1.07
N ILE A 180 6.89 4.45 0.38
CA ILE A 180 6.85 4.41 -1.09
C ILE A 180 5.55 5.05 -1.57
N GLY A 181 5.64 5.90 -2.59
CA GLY A 181 4.50 6.53 -3.21
C GLY A 181 4.67 6.75 -4.71
N SER A 182 3.58 7.00 -5.41
CA SER A 182 3.60 7.34 -6.84
C SER A 182 2.39 8.16 -7.25
N THR A 183 2.50 8.82 -8.41
CA THR A 183 1.40 9.53 -9.05
C THR A 183 0.60 8.66 -10.04
N ALA A 184 0.82 7.35 -10.04
CA ALA A 184 0.19 6.43 -11.00
C ALA A 184 -1.34 6.43 -10.97
N LYS A 185 -1.93 6.69 -9.79
CA LYS A 185 -3.37 6.82 -9.59
C LYS A 185 -3.85 8.29 -9.56
N ILE A 186 -2.95 9.23 -9.82
CA ILE A 186 -3.22 10.69 -9.78
C ILE A 186 -3.18 11.27 -11.19
N THR A 187 -2.23 10.82 -12.01
CA THR A 187 -2.07 11.23 -13.42
C THR A 187 -2.39 10.05 -14.36
N PHE A 188 -1.36 9.44 -14.95
CA PHE A 188 -1.55 8.33 -15.88
C PHE A 188 -0.70 7.13 -15.48
N PRO A 189 -1.27 5.93 -15.39
CA PRO A 189 -0.48 4.72 -15.24
C PRO A 189 0.49 4.58 -16.42
N GLY A 190 1.71 4.14 -16.13
CA GLY A 190 2.77 4.04 -17.15
C GLY A 190 3.52 5.35 -17.45
N SER A 191 2.92 6.51 -17.19
CA SER A 191 3.54 7.84 -17.36
C SER A 191 3.64 8.63 -16.03
N ALA A 192 3.50 7.95 -14.91
CA ALA A 192 3.62 8.52 -13.58
C ALA A 192 5.08 8.73 -13.14
N ILE A 193 5.26 9.27 -11.95
CA ILE A 193 6.52 9.27 -11.23
C ILE A 193 6.32 8.55 -9.89
N SER A 194 7.34 7.84 -9.43
CA SER A 194 7.35 7.21 -8.11
C SER A 194 8.55 7.67 -7.29
N ALA A 195 8.44 7.53 -5.99
CA ALA A 195 9.50 7.89 -5.07
C ALA A 195 9.50 7.00 -3.83
N ILE A 196 10.65 6.90 -3.21
CA ILE A 196 10.83 6.33 -1.89
C ILE A 196 11.37 7.42 -0.96
N ALA A 197 10.76 7.50 0.22
CA ALA A 197 11.24 8.28 1.34
C ALA A 197 11.81 7.33 2.40
N THR A 198 13.05 7.57 2.82
CA THR A 198 13.72 6.73 3.81
C THR A 198 14.90 7.46 4.43
N SER A 199 15.59 6.83 5.38
CA SER A 199 16.77 7.40 6.04
C SER A 199 17.95 7.60 5.09
N LYS A 200 18.87 8.45 5.48
CA LYS A 200 20.11 8.67 4.75
C LYS A 200 20.94 7.38 4.60
N ALA A 201 20.99 6.54 5.62
CA ALA A 201 21.70 5.27 5.57
C ALA A 201 21.13 4.33 4.51
N ASN A 202 19.80 4.18 4.48
CA ASN A 202 19.13 3.40 3.46
C ASN A 202 19.34 3.98 2.05
N ILE A 203 19.31 5.30 1.88
CA ILE A 203 19.57 5.97 0.58
C ILE A 203 20.98 5.66 0.09
N GLU A 204 22.00 5.78 0.94
CA GLU A 204 23.38 5.51 0.55
C GLU A 204 23.59 4.02 0.21
N ASP A 205 22.91 3.12 0.89
CA ASP A 205 22.93 1.70 0.55
C ASP A 205 22.26 1.41 -0.80
N MET A 206 21.08 1.99 -1.02
CA MET A 206 20.36 1.88 -2.29
C MET A 206 21.17 2.41 -3.48
N LYS A 207 21.84 3.56 -3.32
CA LYS A 207 22.66 4.19 -4.37
C LYS A 207 23.75 3.29 -4.91
N LYS A 208 24.37 2.44 -4.09
CA LYS A 208 25.42 1.50 -4.52
C LYS A 208 24.92 0.60 -5.65
N GLN A 209 23.68 0.13 -5.55
CA GLN A 209 23.10 -0.78 -6.53
C GLN A 209 22.41 -0.01 -7.66
N MET A 210 21.75 1.10 -7.36
CA MET A 210 21.16 1.98 -8.35
C MET A 210 22.19 2.47 -9.38
N ASN A 211 23.43 2.77 -8.96
CA ASN A 211 24.53 3.17 -9.84
C ASN A 211 24.92 2.10 -10.86
N VAL A 212 24.64 0.83 -10.57
CA VAL A 212 24.86 -0.29 -11.51
C VAL A 212 23.64 -0.50 -12.41
N GLN A 213 22.45 -0.27 -11.86
CA GLN A 213 21.19 -0.56 -12.54
C GLN A 213 20.84 0.48 -13.62
N PHE A 214 21.06 1.77 -13.34
CA PHE A 214 20.72 2.89 -14.25
C PHE A 214 21.52 4.16 -13.96
N ILE A 215 21.50 5.10 -14.90
CA ILE A 215 22.12 6.42 -14.74
C ILE A 215 21.16 7.42 -14.11
N SER A 216 19.93 7.46 -14.60
CA SER A 216 18.82 8.24 -14.03
C SER A 216 17.49 7.75 -14.57
N HIS A 217 16.43 7.99 -13.81
CA HIS A 217 15.07 7.89 -14.33
C HIS A 217 14.70 9.14 -15.15
N ASP A 218 13.59 9.07 -15.87
CA ASP A 218 13.10 10.11 -16.77
C ASP A 218 12.87 11.45 -16.05
N LYS A 219 13.84 12.37 -16.18
CA LYS A 219 13.78 13.71 -15.59
C LYS A 219 12.81 14.64 -16.33
N ILE A 220 12.55 14.38 -17.60
CA ILE A 220 11.57 15.17 -18.38
C ILE A 220 10.18 14.88 -17.83
N ASN A 221 9.87 13.63 -17.55
CA ASN A 221 8.61 13.25 -16.93
C ASN A 221 8.46 13.81 -15.50
N GLN A 222 9.54 13.82 -14.72
CA GLN A 222 9.56 14.46 -13.42
C GLN A 222 9.22 15.96 -13.54
N LEU A 223 9.89 16.65 -14.45
CA LEU A 223 9.65 18.09 -14.70
C LEU A 223 8.23 18.35 -15.20
N ARG A 224 7.67 17.47 -16.04
CA ARG A 224 6.29 17.55 -16.51
C ARG A 224 5.30 17.53 -15.34
N HIS A 225 5.48 16.63 -14.37
CA HIS A 225 4.65 16.55 -13.17
C HIS A 225 4.78 17.81 -12.30
N VAL A 226 6.01 18.29 -12.09
CA VAL A 226 6.26 19.55 -11.36
C VAL A 226 5.56 20.73 -12.03
N ARG A 227 5.65 20.86 -13.35
CA ARG A 227 4.99 21.95 -14.09
C ARG A 227 3.46 21.84 -14.07
N PHE A 228 2.93 20.62 -14.08
CA PHE A 228 1.50 20.39 -14.05
C PHE A 228 0.89 20.72 -12.68
N PHE A 229 1.46 20.19 -11.62
CA PHE A 229 0.97 20.39 -10.25
C PHE A 229 1.41 21.71 -9.64
N LYS A 230 2.59 22.20 -10.00
CA LYS A 230 3.32 23.32 -9.39
C LYS A 230 3.79 23.01 -7.97
N ASP A 231 2.86 22.67 -7.08
CA ASP A 231 3.08 22.35 -5.67
C ASP A 231 2.04 21.35 -5.15
N ILE A 232 2.07 21.08 -3.85
CA ILE A 232 1.13 20.17 -3.17
C ILE A 232 -0.33 20.67 -3.27
N ASN A 233 -0.58 21.97 -3.34
CA ASN A 233 -1.93 22.50 -3.45
C ASN A 233 -2.52 22.20 -4.83
N GLY A 234 -1.72 22.32 -5.89
CA GLY A 234 -2.14 21.92 -7.23
C GLY A 234 -2.41 20.40 -7.32
N LEU A 235 -1.62 19.58 -6.63
CA LEU A 235 -1.87 18.14 -6.54
C LEU A 235 -3.17 17.86 -5.77
N LYS A 236 -3.39 18.49 -4.62
CA LYS A 236 -4.63 18.36 -3.84
C LYS A 236 -5.86 18.83 -4.62
N ALA A 237 -5.75 19.92 -5.38
CA ALA A 237 -6.83 20.41 -6.26
C ALA A 237 -7.18 19.39 -7.36
N GLN A 238 -6.20 18.69 -7.92
CA GLN A 238 -6.45 17.60 -8.87
C GLN A 238 -7.16 16.42 -8.18
N MET A 239 -6.75 16.08 -7.00
CA MET A 239 -7.37 14.98 -6.24
C MET A 239 -8.80 15.29 -5.78
N ALA A 240 -9.11 16.56 -5.50
CA ALA A 240 -10.48 16.98 -5.23
C ALA A 240 -11.43 16.70 -6.42
N LYS A 241 -10.96 16.91 -7.66
CA LYS A 241 -11.73 16.54 -8.86
C LYS A 241 -11.92 15.03 -9.00
N HIS A 242 -10.93 14.23 -8.62
CA HIS A 242 -11.08 12.77 -8.56
C HIS A 242 -12.14 12.37 -7.52
N ALA A 243 -12.15 13.03 -6.36
CA ALA A 243 -13.14 12.77 -5.32
C ALA A 243 -14.57 13.05 -5.80
N GLU A 244 -14.80 14.11 -6.56
CA GLU A 244 -16.11 14.44 -7.15
C GLU A 244 -16.64 13.32 -8.07
N ILE A 245 -15.74 12.63 -8.79
CA ILE A 245 -16.09 11.51 -9.67
C ILE A 245 -16.28 10.22 -8.88
N LEU A 246 -15.45 9.96 -7.88
CA LEU A 246 -15.42 8.68 -7.18
C LEU A 246 -16.46 8.58 -6.07
N ARG A 247 -16.68 9.66 -5.32
CA ARG A 247 -17.61 9.67 -4.17
C ARG A 247 -19.01 9.13 -4.52
N PRO A 248 -19.70 9.60 -5.57
CA PRO A 248 -21.01 9.08 -5.92
C PRO A 248 -21.03 7.57 -6.20
N LYS A 249 -19.90 7.03 -6.69
CA LYS A 249 -19.75 5.59 -6.97
C LYS A 249 -19.68 4.76 -5.69
N PHE A 250 -18.92 5.25 -4.71
CA PHE A 250 -18.83 4.61 -3.40
C PHE A 250 -20.15 4.70 -2.63
N GLU A 251 -20.80 5.86 -2.70
CA GLU A 251 -22.13 6.08 -2.09
C GLU A 251 -23.17 5.13 -2.71
N ALA A 252 -23.16 4.95 -4.04
CA ALA A 252 -24.08 4.04 -4.72
C ALA A 252 -23.89 2.57 -4.27
N VAL A 253 -22.64 2.12 -4.13
CA VAL A 253 -22.36 0.76 -3.64
C VAL A 253 -22.85 0.59 -2.20
N ASP A 254 -22.54 1.54 -1.32
CA ASP A 254 -22.99 1.49 0.09
C ASP A 254 -24.53 1.52 0.19
N GLU A 255 -25.19 2.39 -0.57
CA GLU A 255 -26.66 2.50 -0.63
C GLU A 255 -27.31 1.16 -1.04
N ILE A 256 -26.81 0.55 -2.13
CA ILE A 256 -27.39 -0.69 -2.67
C ILE A 256 -27.13 -1.87 -1.73
N LEU A 257 -25.90 -2.02 -1.24
CA LEU A 257 -25.58 -3.09 -0.29
C LEU A 257 -26.42 -2.97 1.00
N ASN A 258 -26.59 -1.75 1.52
CA ASN A 258 -27.44 -1.54 2.70
C ASN A 258 -28.91 -1.85 2.42
N LYS A 259 -29.42 -1.45 1.25
CA LYS A 259 -30.82 -1.68 0.87
C LYS A 259 -31.12 -3.17 0.67
N GLU A 260 -30.24 -3.89 -0.03
CA GLU A 260 -30.49 -5.27 -0.46
C GLU A 260 -30.01 -6.30 0.57
N LEU A 261 -28.91 -6.03 1.30
CA LEU A 261 -28.30 -6.97 2.23
C LEU A 261 -28.35 -6.50 3.70
N GLY A 262 -28.69 -5.24 3.95
CA GLY A 262 -28.74 -4.69 5.30
C GLY A 262 -29.74 -5.44 6.17
N GLY A 263 -29.32 -5.84 7.37
CA GLY A 263 -30.16 -6.57 8.33
C GLY A 263 -30.32 -8.07 8.06
N LEU A 264 -29.77 -8.59 6.95
CA LEU A 264 -29.84 -10.03 6.66
C LEU A 264 -28.75 -10.85 7.35
N GLU A 265 -27.73 -10.20 7.92
CA GLU A 265 -26.57 -10.82 8.60
C GLU A 265 -25.78 -11.84 7.73
N ILE A 266 -25.85 -11.71 6.41
CA ILE A 266 -25.18 -12.59 5.43
C ILE A 266 -23.86 -12.05 4.89
N GLY A 267 -23.51 -10.83 5.29
CA GLY A 267 -22.24 -10.19 4.89
C GLY A 267 -22.00 -8.89 5.65
N LYS A 268 -20.75 -8.47 5.61
CA LYS A 268 -20.29 -7.19 6.16
C LYS A 268 -19.44 -6.49 5.12
N TRP A 269 -19.51 -5.19 5.06
CA TRP A 269 -18.67 -4.40 4.14
C TRP A 269 -18.14 -3.15 4.79
N THR A 270 -17.02 -2.67 4.27
CA THR A 270 -16.40 -1.44 4.73
C THR A 270 -17.04 -0.23 4.05
N LYS A 271 -17.02 0.91 4.75
CA LYS A 271 -17.39 2.22 4.22
C LYS A 271 -16.18 3.15 4.31
N PRO A 272 -15.27 3.11 3.31
CA PRO A 272 -14.03 3.87 3.36
C PRO A 272 -14.25 5.37 3.09
N ASN A 273 -13.42 6.21 3.73
CA ASN A 273 -13.37 7.66 3.46
C ASN A 273 -12.43 8.01 2.29
N GLY A 274 -11.82 7.01 1.66
CA GLY A 274 -10.86 7.20 0.57
C GLY A 274 -10.42 5.89 -0.07
N GLY A 275 -9.41 5.99 -0.95
CA GLY A 275 -8.91 4.85 -1.70
C GLY A 275 -9.83 4.43 -2.84
N TYR A 276 -9.70 3.17 -3.26
CA TYR A 276 -10.36 2.66 -4.48
C TYR A 276 -11.23 1.42 -4.26
N PHE A 277 -11.33 0.91 -3.03
CA PHE A 277 -11.94 -0.38 -2.78
C PHE A 277 -12.92 -0.36 -1.61
N VAL A 278 -13.91 -1.25 -1.73
CA VAL A 278 -14.76 -1.67 -0.63
C VAL A 278 -14.45 -3.14 -0.37
N SER A 279 -14.20 -3.52 0.87
CA SER A 279 -14.06 -4.91 1.29
C SER A 279 -15.39 -5.45 1.72
N PHE A 280 -15.76 -6.59 1.17
CA PHE A 280 -16.98 -7.31 1.53
C PHE A 280 -16.59 -8.69 2.07
N ASP A 281 -17.05 -9.01 3.27
CA ASP A 281 -16.90 -10.34 3.87
C ASP A 281 -18.26 -11.02 3.90
N SER A 282 -18.40 -12.11 3.13
CA SER A 282 -19.56 -12.98 3.13
C SER A 282 -19.53 -13.96 4.31
N LEU A 283 -20.53 -14.80 4.43
CA LEU A 283 -20.44 -16.00 5.26
C LEU A 283 -19.27 -16.89 4.80
N ASP A 284 -18.66 -17.61 5.72
CA ASP A 284 -17.55 -18.53 5.45
C ASP A 284 -17.92 -19.55 4.36
N GLY A 285 -16.98 -19.78 3.43
CA GLY A 285 -17.14 -20.71 2.33
C GLY A 285 -17.95 -20.17 1.14
N CYS A 286 -18.32 -18.89 1.12
CA CYS A 286 -19.26 -18.35 0.12
C CYS A 286 -18.60 -17.46 -0.94
N ALA A 287 -17.42 -16.90 -0.69
CA ALA A 287 -16.84 -15.87 -1.58
C ALA A 287 -16.62 -16.35 -3.02
N LYS A 288 -16.07 -17.54 -3.22
CA LYS A 288 -15.87 -18.11 -4.58
C LYS A 288 -17.18 -18.30 -5.32
N ALA A 289 -18.21 -18.83 -4.63
CA ALA A 289 -19.52 -19.05 -5.22
C ALA A 289 -20.20 -17.73 -5.60
N ILE A 290 -20.08 -16.69 -4.75
CA ILE A 290 -20.61 -15.36 -5.02
C ILE A 290 -19.94 -14.75 -6.25
N VAL A 291 -18.60 -14.73 -6.28
CA VAL A 291 -17.83 -14.20 -7.42
C VAL A 291 -18.16 -14.93 -8.73
N ALA A 292 -18.34 -16.26 -8.68
CA ALA A 292 -18.76 -17.04 -9.85
C ALA A 292 -20.15 -16.63 -10.34
N LYS A 293 -21.14 -16.50 -9.44
CA LYS A 293 -22.50 -16.06 -9.77
C LYS A 293 -22.55 -14.63 -10.32
N CYS A 294 -21.77 -13.71 -9.74
CA CYS A 294 -21.64 -12.36 -10.28
C CYS A 294 -21.11 -12.38 -11.72
N LYS A 295 -20.10 -13.22 -11.99
CA LYS A 295 -19.57 -13.39 -13.35
C LYS A 295 -20.60 -13.95 -14.33
N GLU A 296 -21.42 -14.91 -13.92
CA GLU A 296 -22.54 -15.45 -14.72
C GLU A 296 -23.56 -14.36 -15.03
N ALA A 297 -23.77 -13.42 -14.10
CA ALA A 297 -24.64 -12.26 -14.28
C ALA A 297 -23.99 -11.11 -15.08
N GLY A 298 -22.73 -11.26 -15.52
CA GLY A 298 -22.02 -10.25 -16.30
C GLY A 298 -21.13 -9.30 -15.48
N VAL A 299 -21.05 -9.49 -14.16
CA VAL A 299 -20.22 -8.66 -13.27
C VAL A 299 -18.88 -9.35 -12.98
N VAL A 300 -17.80 -8.82 -13.55
CA VAL A 300 -16.44 -9.38 -13.38
C VAL A 300 -15.73 -8.68 -12.24
N MET A 301 -15.41 -9.44 -11.21
CA MET A 301 -14.64 -8.99 -10.04
C MET A 301 -13.28 -9.67 -9.95
N THR A 302 -12.41 -9.15 -9.07
CA THR A 302 -11.18 -9.86 -8.68
C THR A 302 -11.55 -11.23 -8.09
N GLY A 303 -10.81 -12.28 -8.47
CA GLY A 303 -11.06 -13.63 -7.96
C GLY A 303 -11.00 -13.71 -6.43
N ALA A 304 -11.91 -14.46 -5.83
CA ALA A 304 -11.88 -14.71 -4.39
C ALA A 304 -10.55 -15.39 -3.97
N GLY A 305 -10.04 -14.97 -2.81
CA GLY A 305 -8.72 -15.41 -2.32
C GLY A 305 -7.55 -14.53 -2.73
N ALA A 306 -7.67 -13.68 -3.76
CA ALA A 306 -6.58 -12.81 -4.22
C ALA A 306 -6.07 -11.85 -3.13
N THR A 307 -6.90 -11.50 -2.16
CA THR A 307 -6.55 -10.62 -1.04
C THR A 307 -5.77 -11.31 0.09
N TYR A 308 -5.35 -12.56 -0.14
CA TYR A 308 -4.58 -13.36 0.81
C TYR A 308 -3.33 -13.96 0.17
N PRO A 309 -2.25 -14.18 0.93
CA PRO A 309 -1.07 -14.89 0.48
C PRO A 309 -1.41 -16.23 -0.18
N TYR A 310 -0.69 -16.55 -1.26
CA TYR A 310 -0.88 -17.78 -2.05
C TYR A 310 -2.29 -17.92 -2.67
N GLY A 311 -3.09 -16.84 -2.70
CA GLY A 311 -4.47 -16.88 -3.18
C GLY A 311 -5.42 -17.68 -2.29
N LYS A 312 -5.08 -17.85 -1.01
CA LYS A 312 -5.81 -18.72 -0.08
C LYS A 312 -6.38 -17.92 1.08
N ASP A 313 -7.64 -17.51 0.95
CA ASP A 313 -8.43 -17.04 2.06
C ASP A 313 -8.89 -18.26 2.89
N PRO A 314 -8.47 -18.39 4.15
CA PRO A 314 -8.83 -19.55 4.98
C PRO A 314 -10.33 -19.65 5.27
N HIS A 315 -11.05 -18.54 5.20
CA HIS A 315 -12.50 -18.49 5.42
C HIS A 315 -13.30 -18.51 4.12
N ASP A 316 -12.66 -18.29 2.96
CA ASP A 316 -13.36 -18.12 1.66
C ASP A 316 -14.53 -17.14 1.78
N SER A 317 -14.28 -15.98 2.38
CA SER A 317 -15.28 -14.97 2.72
C SER A 317 -15.02 -13.60 2.11
N ASN A 318 -13.74 -13.23 1.89
CA ASN A 318 -13.39 -11.88 1.46
C ASN A 318 -13.53 -11.67 -0.05
N ILE A 319 -14.20 -10.58 -0.42
CA ILE A 319 -14.40 -10.11 -1.80
C ILE A 319 -13.99 -8.65 -1.87
N ARG A 320 -13.17 -8.30 -2.86
CA ARG A 320 -12.77 -6.93 -3.15
C ARG A 320 -13.68 -6.33 -4.22
N ILE A 321 -14.42 -5.28 -3.87
CA ILE A 321 -15.24 -4.50 -4.78
C ILE A 321 -14.45 -3.26 -5.21
N ALA A 322 -14.39 -3.00 -6.53
CA ALA A 322 -13.65 -1.89 -7.14
C ALA A 322 -14.61 -0.97 -7.94
N PRO A 323 -15.28 0.01 -7.30
CA PRO A 323 -16.30 0.82 -7.96
C PRO A 323 -15.75 1.90 -8.89
N SER A 324 -14.43 2.09 -8.94
CA SER A 324 -13.82 3.26 -9.59
C SER A 324 -13.94 3.28 -11.13
N PHE A 325 -13.91 2.12 -11.80
CA PHE A 325 -13.84 2.05 -13.26
C PHE A 325 -15.19 2.24 -13.97
N PRO A 326 -16.29 1.51 -13.66
CA PRO A 326 -17.53 1.60 -14.41
C PRO A 326 -18.16 3.00 -14.31
N SER A 327 -19.06 3.33 -15.25
CA SER A 327 -19.91 4.51 -15.11
C SER A 327 -20.80 4.37 -13.87
N LEU A 328 -21.39 5.47 -13.40
CA LEU A 328 -22.29 5.40 -12.23
C LEU A 328 -23.53 4.55 -12.53
N ASP A 329 -24.06 4.63 -13.76
CA ASP A 329 -25.24 3.87 -14.20
C ASP A 329 -24.93 2.38 -14.29
N ASP A 330 -23.80 2.01 -14.94
CA ASP A 330 -23.36 0.62 -15.00
C ASP A 330 -23.08 0.05 -13.59
N LEU A 331 -22.50 0.88 -12.71
CA LEU A 331 -22.23 0.46 -11.35
C LEU A 331 -23.51 0.21 -10.55
N ARG A 332 -24.53 1.07 -10.69
CA ARG A 332 -25.85 0.88 -10.06
C ARG A 332 -26.57 -0.38 -10.56
N GLN A 333 -26.33 -0.74 -11.81
CA GLN A 333 -26.87 -1.99 -12.36
C GLN A 333 -26.11 -3.23 -11.88
N ALA A 334 -24.78 -3.10 -11.66
CA ALA A 334 -23.91 -4.21 -11.27
C ALA A 334 -23.95 -4.51 -9.77
N ALA A 335 -24.19 -3.50 -8.93
CA ALA A 335 -24.23 -3.64 -7.48
C ALA A 335 -25.60 -4.12 -7.00
#